data_807da2adf177797d45d237c7ee44d7af
#
_entry.id   807da2adf177797d45d237c7ee44d7af
#
_cell.length_a   1.000
_cell.length_b   1.000
_cell.length_c   1.000
_cell.angle_alpha   90.00
_cell.angle_beta   90.00
_cell.angle_gamma   90.00
#
_symmetry.space_group_name_H-M   'P 1'
#
loop_
_entity.id
_entity.type
_entity.pdbx_description
1 polymer ?
#
loop_
_entity_poly.entity_id
_entity_poly.type
_entity_poly.pdbx_seq_one_letter_code
_entity_poly.pdbx_strand_id
1 'polypeptide(L)'
;AILDLSPPDSDFVPCMTLYLTDQTDPEEVVRGFQMGAWRAVKLYMTSQAGQGGTTGSAHGVRDLFGRYKVLEVMEKHGIPLLGHFEAVEAEVDEFDREVVSLCRDLIPLLKAFPNLPVVFEHVTDSRVADLVASGEYENLYATVTAHHLLLNRNDMFSGGMTPLHYCKPVPKREEHRQVIRQYVTSGHARFGAGTDSAPHDVSRKSRCVGCA
;
A
#
# COMPACT_ATOMS: atom_id res chain seq x y z
N ALA A 1 2.81 19.76 15.65
CA ALA A 1 2.74 18.53 16.49
C ALA A 1 3.93 17.61 16.21
N ILE A 2 4.08 17.01 14.98
CA ILE A 2 5.22 16.08 14.71
C ILE A 2 6.55 16.83 14.83
N LEU A 3 6.70 17.98 14.20
CA LEU A 3 7.91 18.79 14.25
C LEU A 3 8.21 19.32 15.65
N ASP A 4 7.21 19.56 16.48
CA ASP A 4 7.38 20.02 17.88
C ASP A 4 8.01 18.94 18.77
N LEU A 5 7.95 17.68 18.34
CA LEU A 5 8.54 16.52 19.01
C LEU A 5 9.90 16.13 18.44
N SER A 6 10.30 16.72 17.33
CA SER A 6 11.61 16.46 16.74
C SER A 6 12.71 17.20 17.49
N PRO A 7 13.91 16.62 17.64
CA PRO A 7 15.06 17.34 18.18
C PRO A 7 15.32 18.64 17.39
N PRO A 8 15.81 19.73 18.05
CA PRO A 8 16.02 21.01 17.38
C PRO A 8 16.94 20.96 16.16
N ASP A 9 17.91 20.03 16.15
CA ASP A 9 18.90 19.85 15.08
C ASP A 9 18.55 18.68 14.15
N SER A 10 17.27 18.26 14.12
CA SER A 10 16.82 17.15 13.29
C SER A 10 16.56 17.58 11.85
N ASP A 11 17.18 16.89 10.90
CA ASP A 11 16.89 17.02 9.45
C ASP A 11 15.61 16.26 9.04
N PHE A 12 14.85 15.74 10.00
CA PHE A 12 13.63 14.99 9.74
C PHE A 12 12.54 15.88 9.15
N VAL A 13 12.09 15.54 7.95
CA VAL A 13 10.98 16.22 7.26
C VAL A 13 9.80 15.25 7.13
N PRO A 14 8.68 15.47 7.82
CA PRO A 14 7.50 14.61 7.68
C PRO A 14 6.85 14.83 6.30
N CYS A 15 6.77 13.76 5.51
CA CYS A 15 6.06 13.73 4.24
C CYS A 15 4.65 13.18 4.46
N MET A 16 3.69 14.03 4.77
CA MET A 16 2.31 13.63 5.01
C MET A 16 1.64 13.15 3.72
N THR A 17 0.64 12.28 3.86
CA THR A 17 -0.21 11.82 2.76
C THR A 17 -1.66 12.23 3.00
N LEU A 18 -2.37 12.51 1.89
CA LEU A 18 -3.82 12.67 1.92
C LEU A 18 -4.47 11.27 1.85
N TYR A 19 -5.40 10.98 2.74
CA TYR A 19 -6.20 9.76 2.70
C TYR A 19 -7.30 9.89 1.63
N LEU A 20 -7.24 9.06 0.59
CA LEU A 20 -8.22 9.06 -0.50
C LEU A 20 -9.53 8.40 -0.05
N THR A 21 -10.63 9.10 -0.27
CA THR A 21 -11.98 8.62 0.03
C THR A 21 -12.90 8.83 -1.17
N ASP A 22 -14.10 8.25 -1.12
CA ASP A 22 -15.14 8.50 -2.13
C ASP A 22 -15.59 9.97 -2.18
N GLN A 23 -15.29 10.78 -1.16
CA GLN A 23 -15.66 12.19 -1.03
C GLN A 23 -14.51 13.15 -1.34
N THR A 24 -13.32 12.64 -1.67
CA THR A 24 -12.15 13.49 -1.92
C THR A 24 -12.38 14.41 -3.11
N ASP A 25 -12.20 15.72 -2.87
CA ASP A 25 -12.32 16.74 -3.88
C ASP A 25 -11.01 16.91 -4.67
N PRO A 26 -11.03 16.83 -6.01
CA PRO A 26 -9.86 17.03 -6.86
C PRO A 26 -9.13 18.37 -6.63
N GLU A 27 -9.88 19.45 -6.40
CA GLU A 27 -9.30 20.78 -6.16
C GLU A 27 -8.54 20.82 -4.82
N GLU A 28 -9.10 20.19 -3.80
CA GLU A 28 -8.44 20.06 -2.50
C GLU A 28 -7.14 19.29 -2.60
N VAL A 29 -7.10 18.20 -3.37
CA VAL A 29 -5.89 17.39 -3.61
C VAL A 29 -4.76 18.28 -4.15
N VAL A 30 -5.05 19.07 -5.17
CA VAL A 30 -4.06 19.95 -5.80
C VAL A 30 -3.65 21.07 -4.85
N ARG A 31 -4.60 21.72 -4.19
CA ARG A 31 -4.36 22.83 -3.27
C ARG A 31 -3.41 22.42 -2.14
N GLY A 32 -3.70 21.32 -1.46
CA GLY A 32 -2.88 20.90 -0.33
C GLY A 32 -1.49 20.39 -0.75
N PHE A 33 -1.38 19.78 -1.93
CA PHE A 33 -0.08 19.40 -2.50
C PHE A 33 0.78 20.63 -2.79
N GLN A 34 0.19 21.66 -3.43
CA GLN A 34 0.89 22.93 -3.72
C GLN A 34 1.30 23.68 -2.47
N MET A 35 0.49 23.62 -1.41
CA MET A 35 0.81 24.20 -0.10
C MET A 35 1.83 23.37 0.69
N GLY A 36 2.18 22.17 0.24
CA GLY A 36 3.07 21.25 0.94
C GLY A 36 2.44 20.57 2.16
N ALA A 37 1.10 20.59 2.28
CA ALA A 37 0.37 19.92 3.36
C ALA A 37 0.48 18.39 3.26
N TRP A 38 0.56 17.86 2.05
CA TRP A 38 0.88 16.48 1.76
C TRP A 38 1.77 16.35 0.52
N ARG A 39 2.43 15.21 0.38
CA ARG A 39 3.36 14.89 -0.72
C ARG A 39 2.84 13.80 -1.65
N ALA A 40 1.84 13.06 -1.21
CA ALA A 40 1.24 11.97 -1.95
C ALA A 40 -0.20 11.74 -1.48
N VAL A 41 -0.93 10.89 -2.20
CA VAL A 41 -2.28 10.44 -1.84
C VAL A 41 -2.23 8.96 -1.52
N LYS A 42 -2.79 8.55 -0.36
CA LYS A 42 -2.86 7.16 0.09
C LYS A 42 -4.20 6.55 -0.25
N LEU A 43 -4.16 5.44 -0.97
CA LEU A 43 -5.30 4.61 -1.34
C LEU A 43 -5.43 3.41 -0.40
N TYR A 44 -6.64 3.22 0.14
CA TYR A 44 -7.13 1.97 0.70
C TYR A 44 -8.43 1.60 0.01
N MET A 45 -8.55 0.35 -0.41
CA MET A 45 -9.81 -0.18 -0.93
C MET A 45 -10.74 -0.57 0.22
N THR A 46 -12.05 -0.39 0.05
CA THR A 46 -13.08 -0.83 1.00
C THR A 46 -14.23 -1.52 0.29
N SER A 47 -14.92 -2.41 0.98
CA SER A 47 -16.06 -3.13 0.40
C SER A 47 -17.27 -2.22 0.21
N GLN A 48 -18.10 -2.55 -0.78
CA GLN A 48 -19.37 -1.87 -1.04
C GLN A 48 -20.32 -1.89 0.18
N ALA A 49 -20.22 -2.91 1.01
CA ALA A 49 -21.04 -3.07 2.21
C ALA A 49 -20.57 -2.21 3.41
N GLY A 50 -19.45 -1.49 3.28
CA GLY A 50 -18.88 -0.70 4.38
C GLY A 50 -18.38 -1.53 5.57
N GLN A 51 -18.32 -2.85 5.39
CA GLN A 51 -17.84 -3.79 6.40
C GLN A 51 -16.38 -4.14 6.15
N GLY A 52 -15.52 -3.26 6.64
CA GLY A 52 -14.09 -3.53 6.62
C GLY A 52 -13.45 -3.42 5.23
N GLY A 53 -12.46 -2.60 5.15
CA GLY A 53 -11.47 -2.64 4.08
C GLY A 53 -10.38 -3.64 4.42
N THR A 54 -9.35 -3.67 3.62
CA THR A 54 -8.16 -4.50 3.83
C THR A 54 -7.50 -4.26 5.20
N THR A 55 -7.62 -3.05 5.75
CA THR A 55 -6.98 -2.62 7.01
C THR A 55 -7.97 -2.02 8.02
N GLY A 56 -9.25 -2.37 7.95
CA GLY A 56 -10.27 -1.72 8.78
C GLY A 56 -10.60 -0.28 8.36
N SER A 57 -10.18 0.14 7.17
CA SER A 57 -10.38 1.48 6.62
C SER A 57 -11.81 1.66 6.10
N ALA A 58 -12.75 1.90 7.00
CA ALA A 58 -14.18 2.02 6.68
C ALA A 58 -14.50 3.15 5.67
N HIS A 59 -13.60 4.09 5.49
CA HIS A 59 -13.77 5.27 4.61
C HIS A 59 -12.90 5.21 3.35
N GLY A 60 -12.32 4.06 3.03
CA GLY A 60 -11.56 3.85 1.81
C GLY A 60 -12.40 3.99 0.54
N VAL A 61 -11.75 3.81 -0.59
CA VAL A 61 -12.37 3.91 -1.92
C VAL A 61 -13.10 2.62 -2.26
N ARG A 62 -14.36 2.70 -2.68
CA ARG A 62 -15.18 1.56 -3.12
C ARG A 62 -15.05 1.30 -4.61
N ASP A 63 -14.87 2.37 -5.37
CA ASP A 63 -14.70 2.32 -6.82
C ASP A 63 -13.56 3.28 -7.21
N LEU A 64 -12.41 2.70 -7.53
CA LEU A 64 -11.23 3.46 -7.90
C LEU A 64 -11.46 4.27 -9.18
N PHE A 65 -12.16 3.70 -10.15
CA PHE A 65 -12.42 4.38 -11.42
C PHE A 65 -13.53 5.43 -11.30
N GLY A 66 -14.40 5.34 -10.29
CA GLY A 66 -15.29 6.43 -9.89
C GLY A 66 -14.55 7.68 -9.40
N ARG A 67 -13.24 7.57 -9.11
CA ARG A 67 -12.36 8.69 -8.73
C ARG A 67 -11.56 9.27 -9.90
N TYR A 68 -11.98 9.01 -11.14
CA TYR A 68 -11.27 9.42 -12.36
C TYR A 68 -10.76 10.87 -12.32
N LYS A 69 -11.60 11.83 -11.90
CA LYS A 69 -11.21 13.25 -11.82
C LYS A 69 -10.09 13.51 -10.81
N VAL A 70 -10.06 12.77 -9.70
CA VAL A 70 -8.98 12.86 -8.72
C VAL A 70 -7.69 12.29 -9.31
N LEU A 71 -7.76 11.14 -9.95
CA LEU A 71 -6.61 10.50 -10.61
C LEU A 71 -6.05 11.38 -11.76
N GLU A 72 -6.93 12.01 -12.54
CA GLU A 72 -6.56 12.92 -13.62
C GLU A 72 -5.78 14.15 -13.12
N VAL A 73 -6.24 14.80 -12.04
CA VAL A 73 -5.51 15.92 -11.47
C VAL A 73 -4.20 15.47 -10.80
N MET A 74 -4.18 14.29 -10.19
CA MET A 74 -2.96 13.72 -9.64
C MET A 74 -1.92 13.48 -10.73
N GLU A 75 -2.30 12.83 -11.84
CA GLU A 75 -1.43 12.62 -12.99
C GLU A 75 -0.90 13.95 -13.55
N LYS A 76 -1.79 14.92 -13.79
CA LYS A 76 -1.45 16.24 -14.31
C LYS A 76 -0.44 17.00 -13.45
N HIS A 77 -0.50 16.85 -12.14
CA HIS A 77 0.36 17.56 -11.18
C HIS A 77 1.51 16.71 -10.65
N GLY A 78 1.67 15.47 -11.13
CA GLY A 78 2.71 14.55 -10.70
C GLY A 78 2.58 14.13 -9.23
N ILE A 79 1.35 14.07 -8.70
CA ILE A 79 1.08 13.69 -7.30
C ILE A 79 1.05 12.17 -7.19
N PRO A 80 1.97 11.54 -6.43
CA PRO A 80 2.04 10.09 -6.35
C PRO A 80 0.81 9.46 -5.68
N LEU A 81 0.37 8.31 -6.20
CA LEU A 81 -0.59 7.42 -5.57
C LEU A 81 0.14 6.31 -4.83
N LEU A 82 -0.03 6.23 -3.52
CA LEU A 82 0.52 5.16 -2.68
C LEU A 82 -0.62 4.20 -2.36
N GLY A 83 -0.57 2.98 -2.87
CA GLY A 83 -1.71 2.07 -2.82
C GLY A 83 -1.49 0.83 -1.97
N HIS A 84 -2.43 0.56 -1.08
CA HIS A 84 -2.66 -0.76 -0.53
C HIS A 84 -3.61 -1.49 -1.46
N PHE A 85 -3.06 -2.21 -2.44
CA PHE A 85 -3.82 -2.88 -3.48
C PHE A 85 -4.14 -4.33 -3.08
N GLU A 86 -5.26 -4.51 -2.42
CA GLU A 86 -5.85 -5.83 -2.14
C GLU A 86 -7.33 -5.82 -2.51
N ALA A 87 -7.81 -6.93 -3.07
CA ALA A 87 -9.23 -7.17 -3.25
C ALA A 87 -9.93 -7.26 -1.87
N VAL A 88 -11.14 -6.73 -1.77
CA VAL A 88 -11.86 -6.59 -0.49
C VAL A 88 -13.10 -7.49 -0.40
N GLU A 89 -13.40 -8.22 -1.45
CA GLU A 89 -14.54 -9.13 -1.51
C GLU A 89 -14.30 -10.35 -0.61
N ALA A 90 -15.35 -10.77 0.10
CA ALA A 90 -15.28 -11.87 1.05
C ALA A 90 -14.98 -13.24 0.37
N GLU A 91 -15.30 -13.34 -0.91
CA GLU A 91 -15.11 -14.55 -1.71
C GLU A 91 -13.66 -14.72 -2.19
N VAL A 92 -12.86 -13.65 -2.13
CA VAL A 92 -11.44 -13.69 -2.54
C VAL A 92 -10.60 -14.21 -1.38
N ASP A 93 -9.85 -15.29 -1.64
CA ASP A 93 -8.91 -15.84 -0.67
C ASP A 93 -7.89 -14.77 -0.22
N GLU A 94 -7.61 -14.74 1.09
CA GLU A 94 -6.69 -13.75 1.69
C GLU A 94 -5.29 -13.76 1.00
N PHE A 95 -4.86 -14.91 0.51
CA PHE A 95 -3.55 -15.05 -0.15
C PHE A 95 -3.56 -14.61 -1.63
N ASP A 96 -4.74 -14.43 -2.23
CA ASP A 96 -4.87 -14.05 -3.64
C ASP A 96 -5.29 -12.58 -3.83
N ARG A 97 -5.54 -11.84 -2.75
CA ARG A 97 -6.08 -10.47 -2.81
C ARG A 97 -5.22 -9.49 -3.59
N GLU A 98 -3.89 -9.55 -3.44
CA GLU A 98 -3.00 -8.70 -4.22
C GLU A 98 -3.05 -9.00 -5.72
N VAL A 99 -3.05 -10.27 -6.12
CA VAL A 99 -3.08 -10.64 -7.55
C VAL A 99 -4.43 -10.37 -8.20
N VAL A 100 -5.52 -10.48 -7.45
CA VAL A 100 -6.84 -10.08 -7.94
C VAL A 100 -6.87 -8.57 -8.18
N SER A 101 -6.39 -7.78 -7.22
CA SER A 101 -6.30 -6.33 -7.36
C SER A 101 -5.29 -5.90 -8.43
N LEU A 102 -4.18 -6.62 -8.59
CA LEU A 102 -3.24 -6.42 -9.70
C LEU A 102 -3.96 -6.41 -11.06
N CYS A 103 -4.75 -7.47 -11.31
CA CYS A 103 -5.41 -7.64 -12.60
C CYS A 103 -6.61 -6.71 -12.81
N ARG A 104 -7.39 -6.50 -11.75
CA ARG A 104 -8.66 -5.76 -11.81
C ARG A 104 -8.48 -4.25 -11.66
N ASP A 105 -7.56 -3.83 -10.78
CA ASP A 105 -7.45 -2.43 -10.37
C ASP A 105 -6.16 -1.80 -10.89
N LEU A 106 -4.99 -2.39 -10.59
CA LEU A 106 -3.69 -1.78 -10.87
C LEU A 106 -3.38 -1.70 -12.37
N ILE A 107 -3.44 -2.82 -13.10
CA ILE A 107 -3.11 -2.82 -14.54
C ILE A 107 -4.03 -1.88 -15.34
N PRO A 108 -5.36 -1.88 -15.14
CA PRO A 108 -6.22 -0.89 -15.78
C PRO A 108 -5.91 0.56 -15.38
N LEU A 109 -5.56 0.82 -14.11
CA LEU A 109 -5.13 2.14 -13.63
C LEU A 109 -3.89 2.63 -14.40
N LEU A 110 -2.84 1.81 -14.47
CA LEU A 110 -1.59 2.15 -15.14
C LEU A 110 -1.78 2.42 -16.64
N LYS A 111 -2.71 1.69 -17.28
CA LYS A 111 -3.07 1.93 -18.69
C LYS A 111 -3.86 3.22 -18.89
N ALA A 112 -4.75 3.55 -17.95
CA ALA A 112 -5.57 4.77 -18.02
C ALA A 112 -4.79 6.04 -17.69
N PHE A 113 -3.78 5.93 -16.80
CA PHE A 113 -2.97 7.04 -16.30
C PHE A 113 -1.48 6.73 -16.40
N PRO A 114 -0.91 6.74 -17.61
CA PRO A 114 0.47 6.28 -17.85
C PRO A 114 1.55 7.19 -17.25
N ASN A 115 1.22 8.42 -16.87
CA ASN A 115 2.14 9.38 -16.24
C ASN A 115 1.88 9.56 -14.73
N LEU A 116 0.86 8.93 -14.17
CA LEU A 116 0.60 8.96 -12.73
C LEU A 116 1.64 8.12 -12.00
N PRO A 117 2.50 8.69 -11.12
CA PRO A 117 3.39 7.88 -10.31
C PRO A 117 2.60 7.00 -9.36
N VAL A 118 2.77 5.69 -9.45
CA VAL A 118 2.08 4.71 -8.60
C VAL A 118 3.09 3.90 -7.80
N VAL A 119 2.88 3.82 -6.51
CA VAL A 119 3.66 2.97 -5.61
C VAL A 119 2.74 1.87 -5.08
N PHE A 120 3.05 0.63 -5.43
CA PHE A 120 2.45 -0.54 -4.78
C PHE A 120 3.16 -0.73 -3.45
N GLU A 121 2.50 -0.40 -2.34
CA GLU A 121 3.12 -0.46 -1.03
C GLU A 121 3.16 -1.88 -0.48
N HIS A 122 4.21 -2.19 0.31
CA HIS A 122 4.41 -3.43 1.09
C HIS A 122 4.10 -4.72 0.30
N VAL A 123 4.59 -4.82 -0.94
CA VAL A 123 4.33 -5.95 -1.85
C VAL A 123 4.71 -7.29 -1.22
N THR A 124 3.82 -8.29 -1.34
CA THR A 124 4.04 -9.65 -0.84
C THR A 124 3.90 -10.73 -1.91
N ASP A 125 3.29 -10.42 -3.06
CA ASP A 125 3.12 -11.36 -4.17
C ASP A 125 4.18 -11.15 -5.24
N SER A 126 4.87 -12.23 -5.63
CA SER A 126 5.94 -12.18 -6.63
C SER A 126 5.46 -11.72 -8.00
N ARG A 127 4.20 -12.00 -8.37
CA ARG A 127 3.62 -11.58 -9.67
C ARG A 127 3.53 -10.05 -9.77
N VAL A 128 3.23 -9.38 -8.66
CA VAL A 128 3.29 -7.91 -8.57
C VAL A 128 4.75 -7.44 -8.65
N ALA A 129 5.64 -8.08 -7.90
CA ALA A 129 7.05 -7.73 -7.91
C ALA A 129 7.68 -7.92 -9.30
N ASP A 130 7.33 -8.99 -10.02
CA ASP A 130 7.78 -9.25 -11.38
C ASP A 130 7.29 -8.16 -12.36
N LEU A 131 6.04 -7.70 -12.24
CA LEU A 131 5.53 -6.59 -13.03
C LEU A 131 6.29 -5.29 -12.76
N VAL A 132 6.56 -4.96 -11.49
CA VAL A 132 7.36 -3.78 -11.11
C VAL A 132 8.77 -3.88 -11.70
N ALA A 133 9.41 -5.05 -11.57
CA ALA A 133 10.77 -5.29 -12.04
C ALA A 133 10.88 -5.30 -13.57
N SER A 134 9.84 -5.72 -14.29
CA SER A 134 9.84 -5.78 -15.75
C SER A 134 10.05 -4.42 -16.42
N GLY A 135 9.65 -3.32 -15.75
CA GLY A 135 9.66 -1.99 -16.32
C GLY A 135 8.61 -1.75 -17.43
N GLU A 136 7.66 -2.67 -17.59
CA GLU A 136 6.55 -2.52 -18.57
C GLU A 136 5.76 -1.22 -18.32
N TYR A 137 5.62 -0.83 -17.05
CA TYR A 137 5.01 0.44 -16.66
C TYR A 137 6.06 1.31 -15.97
N GLU A 138 6.52 2.36 -16.69
CA GLU A 138 7.60 3.23 -16.22
C GLU A 138 7.24 4.00 -14.95
N ASN A 139 5.96 4.23 -14.71
CA ASN A 139 5.40 4.96 -13.57
C ASN A 139 5.08 4.07 -12.36
N LEU A 140 5.39 2.75 -12.40
CA LEU A 140 5.13 1.81 -11.31
C LEU A 140 6.39 1.55 -10.48
N TYR A 141 6.23 1.67 -9.16
CA TYR A 141 7.23 1.41 -8.12
C TYR A 141 6.62 0.54 -7.02
N ALA A 142 7.43 0.00 -6.13
CA ALA A 142 6.95 -0.74 -4.96
C ALA A 142 7.75 -0.43 -3.70
N THR A 143 7.11 -0.57 -2.55
CA THR A 143 7.80 -0.66 -1.25
C THR A 143 7.72 -2.08 -0.70
N VAL A 144 8.72 -2.44 0.10
CA VAL A 144 8.80 -3.73 0.79
C VAL A 144 9.10 -3.51 2.26
N THR A 145 8.42 -4.24 3.13
CA THR A 145 8.62 -4.16 4.57
C THR A 145 9.63 -5.20 5.05
N ALA A 146 10.28 -4.91 6.17
CA ALA A 146 11.25 -5.84 6.78
C ALA A 146 10.60 -7.18 7.14
N HIS A 147 9.39 -7.18 7.70
CA HIS A 147 8.71 -8.42 8.09
C HIS A 147 8.33 -9.28 6.90
N HIS A 148 7.93 -8.73 5.74
CA HIS A 148 7.65 -9.50 4.53
C HIS A 148 8.92 -10.06 3.86
N LEU A 149 10.08 -9.49 4.15
CA LEU A 149 11.37 -10.07 3.74
C LEU A 149 11.81 -11.23 4.64
N LEU A 150 11.35 -11.26 5.90
CA LEU A 150 11.75 -12.23 6.90
C LEU A 150 10.77 -13.39 7.04
N LEU A 151 9.46 -13.10 6.98
CA LEU A 151 8.38 -14.04 7.26
C LEU A 151 7.71 -14.52 5.97
N ASN A 152 7.31 -15.79 5.96
CA ASN A 152 6.38 -16.35 4.99
C ASN A 152 5.10 -16.83 5.69
N ARG A 153 4.12 -17.33 4.95
CA ARG A 153 2.81 -17.70 5.52
C ARG A 153 2.90 -18.82 6.57
N ASN A 154 3.91 -19.68 6.55
CA ASN A 154 4.07 -20.74 7.55
C ASN A 154 4.40 -20.17 8.93
N ASP A 155 5.06 -19.01 8.98
CA ASP A 155 5.46 -18.39 10.24
C ASP A 155 4.24 -17.89 11.04
N MET A 156 3.10 -17.66 10.37
CA MET A 156 1.84 -17.35 11.05
C MET A 156 1.25 -18.54 11.81
N PHE A 157 1.67 -19.77 11.47
CA PHE A 157 1.12 -21.02 12.00
C PHE A 157 2.16 -21.89 12.72
N SER A 158 3.40 -21.41 12.85
CA SER A 158 4.48 -22.17 13.47
C SER A 158 4.24 -22.37 14.97
N GLY A 159 4.02 -23.63 15.37
CA GLY A 159 3.71 -23.97 16.76
C GLY A 159 2.30 -23.60 17.22
N GLY A 160 1.40 -23.30 16.29
CA GLY A 160 0.03 -22.82 16.50
C GLY A 160 -0.21 -21.52 15.75
N MET A 161 -1.26 -20.79 16.12
CA MET A 161 -1.45 -19.43 15.55
C MET A 161 -0.50 -18.44 16.20
N THR A 162 0.21 -17.66 15.39
CA THR A 162 1.12 -16.61 15.84
C THR A 162 0.56 -15.22 15.45
N PRO A 163 -0.34 -14.63 16.24
CA PRO A 163 -1.03 -13.38 15.86
C PRO A 163 -0.08 -12.21 15.60
N LEU A 164 1.10 -12.19 16.21
CA LEU A 164 2.12 -11.15 16.02
C LEU A 164 2.76 -11.17 14.62
N HIS A 165 2.67 -12.30 13.90
CA HIS A 165 3.16 -12.42 12.53
C HIS A 165 2.10 -12.13 11.47
N TYR A 166 0.86 -11.89 11.91
CA TYR A 166 -0.22 -11.51 11.02
C TYR A 166 -0.20 -10.00 10.78
N CYS A 167 -0.18 -9.61 9.51
CA CYS A 167 -0.32 -8.24 9.04
C CYS A 167 -1.07 -8.25 7.70
N LYS A 168 -1.45 -7.09 7.22
CA LYS A 168 -2.04 -6.93 5.88
C LYS A 168 -1.13 -6.06 5.01
N PRO A 169 -0.82 -6.55 3.79
CA PRO A 169 -1.16 -7.86 3.23
C PRO A 169 -0.53 -9.01 4.00
N VAL A 170 -1.21 -10.17 3.98
CA VAL A 170 -0.68 -11.36 4.67
C VAL A 170 0.60 -11.87 3.99
N PRO A 171 1.59 -12.37 4.77
CA PRO A 171 2.76 -13.03 4.20
C PRO A 171 2.35 -14.17 3.26
N LYS A 172 2.98 -14.24 2.10
CA LYS A 172 2.68 -15.25 1.07
C LYS A 172 3.56 -16.49 1.22
N ARG A 173 3.57 -17.37 0.23
CA ARG A 173 4.44 -18.57 0.19
C ARG A 173 5.91 -18.17 0.17
N GLU A 174 6.78 -19.12 0.54
CA GLU A 174 8.23 -18.93 0.55
C GLU A 174 8.77 -18.50 -0.83
N GLU A 175 8.24 -19.04 -1.90
CA GLU A 175 8.62 -18.70 -3.28
C GLU A 175 8.41 -17.20 -3.59
N HIS A 176 7.30 -16.60 -3.15
CA HIS A 176 7.06 -15.15 -3.31
C HIS A 176 8.08 -14.34 -2.51
N ARG A 177 8.30 -14.72 -1.24
CA ARG A 177 9.26 -14.04 -0.37
C ARG A 177 10.68 -14.07 -0.97
N GLN A 178 11.11 -15.20 -1.52
CA GLN A 178 12.43 -15.32 -2.13
C GLN A 178 12.60 -14.40 -3.35
N VAL A 179 11.61 -14.35 -4.24
CA VAL A 179 11.63 -13.46 -5.42
C VAL A 179 11.71 -12.00 -4.99
N ILE A 180 10.87 -11.56 -4.04
CA ILE A 180 10.88 -10.18 -3.54
C ILE A 180 12.24 -9.84 -2.92
N ARG A 181 12.80 -10.72 -2.08
CA ARG A 181 14.14 -10.54 -1.51
C ARG A 181 15.20 -10.39 -2.60
N GLN A 182 15.14 -11.19 -3.65
CA GLN A 182 16.08 -11.12 -4.76
C GLN A 182 16.04 -9.74 -5.43
N TYR A 183 14.87 -9.20 -5.72
CA TYR A 183 14.76 -7.85 -6.31
C TYR A 183 15.29 -6.77 -5.37
N VAL A 184 14.90 -6.80 -4.10
CA VAL A 184 15.32 -5.76 -3.14
C VAL A 184 16.83 -5.80 -2.89
N THR A 185 17.43 -6.99 -2.75
CA THR A 185 18.85 -7.11 -2.47
C THR A 185 19.75 -6.91 -3.71
N SER A 186 19.17 -6.95 -4.91
CA SER A 186 19.90 -6.61 -6.14
C SER A 186 20.09 -5.10 -6.34
N GLY A 187 19.46 -4.26 -5.51
CA GLY A 187 19.49 -2.80 -5.69
C GLY A 187 18.61 -2.32 -6.83
N HIS A 188 17.54 -3.05 -7.16
CA HIS A 188 16.65 -2.68 -8.24
C HIS A 188 15.96 -1.34 -7.96
N ALA A 189 16.13 -0.36 -8.88
CA ALA A 189 15.77 1.05 -8.65
C ALA A 189 14.26 1.32 -8.44
N ARG A 190 13.37 0.35 -8.77
CA ARG A 190 11.92 0.49 -8.60
C ARG A 190 11.41 -0.02 -7.26
N PHE A 191 12.28 -0.57 -6.42
CA PHE A 191 11.93 -1.05 -5.08
C PHE A 191 12.54 -0.17 -4.00
N GLY A 192 11.72 0.24 -3.05
CA GLY A 192 12.12 0.99 -1.87
C GLY A 192 11.78 0.24 -0.58
N ALA A 193 12.48 0.58 0.50
CA ALA A 193 12.08 0.13 1.83
C ALA A 193 10.91 0.97 2.35
N GLY A 194 9.90 0.32 2.91
CA GLY A 194 8.82 0.94 3.65
C GLY A 194 8.54 0.15 4.91
N THR A 195 8.49 0.78 6.06
CA THR A 195 8.33 0.06 7.34
C THR A 195 6.91 -0.40 7.58
N ASP A 196 5.94 0.35 7.02
CA ASP A 196 4.52 0.19 7.34
C ASP A 196 4.27 0.15 8.86
N SER A 197 4.97 1.02 9.60
CA SER A 197 4.89 1.08 11.06
C SER A 197 3.52 1.55 11.49
N ALA A 198 2.72 0.63 12.03
CA ALA A 198 1.41 0.87 12.61
C ALA A 198 1.40 0.40 14.07
N PRO A 199 1.95 1.21 15.00
CA PRO A 199 2.08 0.81 16.39
C PRO A 199 0.72 0.68 17.05
N HIS A 200 0.45 -0.51 17.61
CA HIS A 200 -0.74 -0.83 18.36
C HIS A 200 -0.36 -1.37 19.75
N ASP A 201 -1.24 -1.14 20.72
CA ASP A 201 -1.11 -1.78 22.03
C ASP A 201 -1.07 -3.30 21.89
N VAL A 202 -0.16 -3.96 22.62
CA VAL A 202 0.05 -5.41 22.58
C VAL A 202 -1.26 -6.18 22.86
N SER A 203 -2.11 -5.66 23.76
CA SER A 203 -3.40 -6.27 24.07
C SER A 203 -4.37 -6.24 22.90
N ARG A 204 -4.27 -5.24 22.02
CA ARG A 204 -5.03 -5.16 20.77
C ARG A 204 -4.48 -6.10 19.72
N LYS A 205 -3.16 -6.13 19.57
CA LYS A 205 -2.49 -6.99 18.60
C LYS A 205 -2.72 -8.48 18.86
N SER A 206 -2.81 -8.88 20.13
CA SER A 206 -3.13 -10.25 20.52
C SER A 206 -4.60 -10.66 20.37
N ARG A 207 -5.52 -9.67 20.28
CA ARG A 207 -6.97 -9.90 20.17
C ARG A 207 -7.55 -9.55 18.82
N CYS A 208 -7.05 -8.48 18.24
CA CYS A 208 -7.50 -7.95 16.94
C CYS A 208 -6.37 -8.16 15.94
N VAL A 209 -6.42 -9.27 15.30
CA VAL A 209 -5.47 -9.66 14.26
C VAL A 209 -5.71 -8.76 13.04
N GLY A 210 -4.71 -8.06 12.57
CA GLY A 210 -4.83 -7.27 11.35
C GLY A 210 -4.15 -5.92 11.36
N CYS A 211 -3.35 -5.65 12.39
CA CYS A 211 -2.55 -4.45 12.46
C CYS A 211 -1.07 -4.83 12.50
N ALA A 212 -0.33 -4.36 11.52
CA ALA A 212 1.11 -4.51 11.48
C ALA A 212 1.79 -3.66 12.58
#